data_4ad1ccfa09cbfd3acd77bb7b032f2fbf
#
_entry.id   4ad1ccfa09cbfd3acd77bb7b032f2fbf
#
_cell.length_a   1.000
_cell.length_b   1.000
_cell.length_c   1.000
_cell.angle_alpha   90.00
_cell.angle_beta   90.00
_cell.angle_gamma   90.00
#
_symmetry.space_group_name_H-M   'P 1'
#
loop_
_entity.id
_entity.type
_entity.pdbx_description
1 polymer ?
#
loop_
_entity_poly.entity_id
_entity_poly.type
_entity_poly.pdbx_seq_one_letter_code
_entity_poly.pdbx_strand_id
1 'polypeptide(L)'
;MISITLSSEISEACPDLHVLAIACQVKNTEPDERLWEEITRVEEDIRSTCKIEDINKWTPIFAPRQAYKRLGKDPNRYRPSAEALRRRILRGLPSVSYT
;
A
#
# COMPACT_ATOMS: atom_id res chain seq x y z
N MET A 1 -1.58 11.83 23.09
CA MET A 1 -2.74 11.62 22.19
C MET A 1 -2.36 12.04 20.78
N ILE A 2 -2.65 11.19 19.81
CA ILE A 2 -2.44 11.53 18.40
C ILE A 2 -3.69 12.22 17.87
N SER A 3 -3.48 13.37 17.22
CA SER A 3 -4.56 14.08 16.54
C SER A 3 -4.28 14.10 15.04
N ILE A 4 -5.28 13.74 14.24
CA ILE A 4 -5.18 13.76 12.78
C ILE A 4 -6.25 14.71 12.25
N THR A 5 -5.82 15.61 11.38
CA THR A 5 -6.75 16.49 10.66
C THR A 5 -6.47 16.34 9.15
N LEU A 6 -7.54 16.41 8.37
CA LEU A 6 -7.45 16.42 6.91
C LEU A 6 -7.56 17.85 6.41
N SER A 7 -6.74 18.22 5.43
CA SER A 7 -6.84 19.53 4.82
C SER A 7 -8.17 19.70 4.09
N SER A 8 -8.61 20.95 3.89
CA SER A 8 -9.84 21.21 3.16
C SER A 8 -9.75 20.73 1.71
N GLU A 9 -8.59 20.87 1.08
CA GLU A 9 -8.38 20.41 -0.29
C GLU A 9 -8.62 18.90 -0.42
N ILE A 10 -8.07 18.10 0.51
CA ILE A 10 -8.26 16.66 0.51
C ILE A 10 -9.71 16.30 0.83
N SER A 11 -10.30 16.95 1.82
CA SER A 11 -11.68 16.66 2.23
C SER A 11 -12.69 16.96 1.11
N GLU A 12 -12.45 18.01 0.34
CA GLU A 12 -13.31 18.35 -0.80
C GLU A 12 -13.12 17.39 -1.98
N ALA A 13 -11.88 17.04 -2.30
CA ALA A 13 -11.58 16.15 -3.42
C ALA A 13 -11.91 14.69 -3.11
N CYS A 14 -11.78 14.28 -1.86
CA CYS A 14 -11.95 12.89 -1.43
C CYS A 14 -12.81 12.84 -0.17
N PRO A 15 -14.13 13.08 -0.25
CA PRO A 15 -14.99 13.14 0.94
C PRO A 15 -15.12 11.81 1.67
N ASP A 16 -14.85 10.70 0.98
CA ASP A 16 -14.94 9.36 1.57
C ASP A 16 -13.62 8.87 2.17
N LEU A 17 -12.60 9.72 2.20
CA LEU A 17 -11.29 9.32 2.75
C LEU A 17 -11.36 9.20 4.27
N HIS A 18 -10.96 8.03 4.77
CA HIS A 18 -10.79 7.78 6.19
C HIS A 18 -9.34 7.42 6.48
N VAL A 19 -8.78 8.03 7.51
CA VAL A 19 -7.39 7.78 7.93
C VAL A 19 -7.41 7.24 9.35
N LEU A 20 -6.75 6.10 9.54
CA LEU A 20 -6.53 5.51 10.86
C LEU A 20 -5.07 5.68 11.23
N ALA A 21 -4.81 6.25 12.40
CA ALA A 21 -3.47 6.33 12.95
C ALA A 21 -3.38 5.50 14.21
N ILE A 22 -2.31 4.73 14.33
CA ILE A 22 -2.05 3.88 15.48
C ILE A 22 -0.68 4.25 16.02
N ALA A 23 -0.63 4.63 17.32
CA ALA A 23 0.63 4.83 18.02
C ALA A 23 0.94 3.60 18.85
N CYS A 24 2.14 3.08 18.72
CA CYS A 24 2.57 1.93 19.50
C CYS A 24 4.06 2.04 19.82
N GLN A 25 4.47 1.38 20.90
CA GLN A 25 5.88 1.23 21.20
C GLN A 25 6.38 0.00 20.45
N VAL A 26 7.48 0.15 19.73
CA VAL A 26 8.04 -0.92 18.91
C VAL A 26 9.43 -1.23 19.41
N LYS A 27 9.74 -2.52 19.55
CA LYS A 27 11.08 -3.00 19.84
C LYS A 27 11.65 -3.65 18.59
N ASN A 28 12.74 -3.10 18.08
CA ASN A 28 13.45 -3.70 16.96
C ASN A 28 14.25 -4.92 17.44
N THR A 29 14.11 -6.01 16.73
CA THR A 29 14.79 -7.27 17.05
C THR A 29 15.56 -7.76 15.82
N GLU A 30 16.38 -8.80 16.02
CA GLU A 30 16.99 -9.49 14.90
C GLU A 30 15.92 -10.08 13.98
N PRO A 31 16.25 -10.36 12.70
CA PRO A 31 15.30 -10.95 11.76
C PRO A 31 14.66 -12.22 12.33
N ASP A 32 13.34 -12.29 12.26
CA ASP A 32 12.58 -13.45 12.71
C ASP A 32 12.21 -14.31 11.50
N GLU A 33 12.69 -15.56 11.47
CA GLU A 33 12.43 -16.49 10.37
C GLU A 33 10.94 -16.72 10.15
N ARG A 34 10.15 -16.76 11.22
CA ARG A 34 8.69 -16.94 11.11
C ARG A 34 8.03 -15.80 10.38
N LEU A 35 8.49 -14.58 10.64
CA LEU A 35 7.97 -13.40 9.95
C LEU A 35 8.31 -13.47 8.46
N TRP A 36 9.54 -13.84 8.13
CA TRP A 36 9.96 -13.96 6.73
C TRP A 36 9.23 -15.09 6.00
N GLU A 37 8.93 -16.19 6.67
CA GLU A 37 8.10 -17.25 6.11
C GLU A 37 6.68 -16.76 5.80
N GLU A 38 6.09 -15.99 6.71
CA GLU A 38 4.79 -15.38 6.48
C GLU A 38 4.79 -14.40 5.31
N ILE A 39 5.81 -13.55 5.22
CA ILE A 39 5.94 -12.60 4.11
C ILE A 39 6.06 -13.35 2.79
N THR A 40 6.91 -14.38 2.73
CA THR A 40 7.09 -15.20 1.53
C THR A 40 5.79 -15.89 1.12
N ARG A 41 5.04 -16.40 2.08
CA ARG A 41 3.76 -17.06 1.82
C ARG A 41 2.74 -16.09 1.21
N VAL A 42 2.66 -14.88 1.75
CA VAL A 42 1.78 -13.83 1.22
C VAL A 42 2.19 -13.43 -0.20
N GLU A 43 3.50 -13.28 -0.43
CA GLU A 43 4.01 -12.97 -1.76
C GLU A 43 3.68 -14.05 -2.79
N GLU A 44 3.82 -15.31 -2.41
CA GLU A 44 3.47 -16.45 -3.27
C GLU A 44 1.97 -16.51 -3.55
N ASP A 45 1.13 -16.25 -2.56
CA ASP A 45 -0.31 -16.15 -2.72
C ASP A 45 -0.67 -15.08 -3.75
N ILE A 46 -0.07 -13.91 -3.65
CA ILE A 46 -0.32 -12.82 -4.58
C ILE A 46 0.10 -13.22 -6.00
N ARG A 47 1.26 -13.85 -6.16
CA ARG A 47 1.74 -14.31 -7.45
C ARG A 47 0.81 -15.34 -8.09
N SER A 48 0.20 -16.22 -7.28
CA SER A 48 -0.67 -17.27 -7.79
C SER A 48 -2.09 -16.80 -8.11
N THR A 49 -2.55 -15.71 -7.47
CA THR A 49 -3.94 -15.25 -7.59
C THR A 49 -4.12 -13.96 -8.37
N CYS A 50 -3.04 -13.20 -8.61
CA CYS A 50 -3.11 -11.88 -9.24
C CYS A 50 -2.30 -11.84 -10.53
N LYS A 51 -2.79 -11.06 -11.49
CA LYS A 51 -2.09 -10.75 -12.73
C LYS A 51 -1.76 -9.27 -12.77
N ILE A 52 -0.64 -8.90 -13.42
CA ILE A 52 -0.21 -7.51 -13.51
C ILE A 52 -1.29 -6.63 -14.16
N GLU A 53 -1.94 -7.13 -15.20
CA GLU A 53 -2.99 -6.38 -15.91
C GLU A 53 -4.24 -6.11 -15.05
N ASP A 54 -4.42 -6.84 -13.96
CA ASP A 54 -5.60 -6.70 -13.09
C ASP A 54 -5.34 -5.86 -11.83
N ILE A 55 -4.10 -5.44 -11.59
CA ILE A 55 -3.73 -4.68 -10.38
C ILE A 55 -4.60 -3.43 -10.21
N ASN A 56 -4.74 -2.64 -11.28
CA ASN A 56 -5.46 -1.37 -11.23
C ASN A 56 -6.97 -1.53 -11.07
N LYS A 57 -7.50 -2.73 -11.28
CA LYS A 57 -8.93 -3.02 -11.12
C LYS A 57 -9.30 -3.37 -9.69
N TRP A 58 -8.32 -3.73 -8.88
CA TRP A 58 -8.55 -4.06 -7.48
C TRP A 58 -8.87 -2.81 -6.68
N THR A 59 -10.01 -2.82 -5.96
CA THR A 59 -10.57 -1.63 -5.31
C THR A 59 -9.56 -0.91 -4.39
N PRO A 60 -8.79 -1.61 -3.53
CA PRO A 60 -7.80 -0.93 -2.68
C PRO A 60 -6.69 -0.20 -3.44
N ILE A 61 -6.52 -0.47 -4.72
CA ILE A 61 -5.56 0.24 -5.59
C ILE A 61 -6.30 1.23 -6.49
N PHE A 62 -7.43 0.85 -7.03
CA PHE A 62 -8.24 1.72 -7.89
C PHE A 62 -8.68 3.00 -7.18
N ALA A 63 -9.17 2.90 -5.94
CA ALA A 63 -9.68 4.04 -5.20
C ALA A 63 -8.62 5.11 -4.93
N PRO A 64 -7.41 4.79 -4.42
CA PRO A 64 -6.34 5.77 -4.27
C PRO A 64 -5.91 6.39 -5.60
N ARG A 65 -5.89 5.63 -6.69
CA ARG A 65 -5.55 6.17 -8.01
C ARG A 65 -6.57 7.22 -8.45
N GLN A 66 -7.86 7.00 -8.20
CA GLN A 66 -8.89 7.99 -8.50
C GLN A 66 -8.73 9.24 -7.63
N ALA A 67 -8.38 9.07 -6.36
CA ALA A 67 -8.11 10.19 -5.47
C ALA A 67 -6.95 11.05 -5.98
N TYR A 68 -5.87 10.44 -6.45
CA TYR A 68 -4.74 11.17 -7.04
C TYR A 68 -5.19 11.98 -8.25
N LYS A 69 -6.00 11.40 -9.14
CA LYS A 69 -6.53 12.11 -10.30
C LYS A 69 -7.36 13.33 -9.90
N ARG A 70 -8.21 13.18 -8.88
CA ARG A 70 -9.02 14.31 -8.35
C ARG A 70 -8.15 15.43 -7.82
N LEU A 71 -6.98 15.11 -7.30
CA LEU A 71 -6.03 16.07 -6.77
C LEU A 71 -5.05 16.60 -7.83
N GLY A 72 -5.25 16.24 -9.09
CA GLY A 72 -4.40 16.69 -10.19
C GLY A 72 -3.04 15.99 -10.29
N LYS A 73 -2.92 14.80 -9.67
CA LYS A 73 -1.68 14.03 -9.70
C LYS A 73 -1.83 12.82 -10.61
N ASP A 74 -0.75 12.53 -11.36
CA ASP A 74 -0.70 11.36 -12.23
C ASP A 74 -0.45 10.10 -11.39
N PRO A 75 -1.41 9.18 -11.28
CA PRO A 75 -1.23 7.96 -10.48
C PRO A 75 -0.18 7.00 -11.04
N ASN A 76 0.23 7.16 -12.29
CA ASN A 76 1.32 6.36 -12.85
C ASN A 76 2.68 6.87 -12.37
N ARG A 77 2.78 8.16 -12.09
CA ARG A 77 4.01 8.78 -11.57
C ARG A 77 4.09 8.68 -10.05
N TYR A 78 2.97 8.87 -9.36
CA TYR A 78 2.89 8.89 -7.90
C TYR A 78 2.08 7.68 -7.42
N ARG A 79 2.60 6.49 -7.68
CA ARG A 79 1.88 5.25 -7.35
C ARG A 79 1.65 5.12 -5.84
N PRO A 80 0.44 4.70 -5.42
CA PRO A 80 0.20 4.33 -4.02
C PRO A 80 1.15 3.19 -3.60
N SER A 81 1.53 3.18 -2.33
CA SER A 81 2.48 2.18 -1.82
C SER A 81 1.98 0.74 -2.02
N ALA A 82 0.71 0.49 -1.81
CA ALA A 82 0.12 -0.83 -2.02
C ALA A 82 0.28 -1.32 -3.47
N GLU A 83 0.08 -0.42 -4.44
CA GLU A 83 0.29 -0.74 -5.85
C GLU A 83 1.76 -1.02 -6.15
N ALA A 84 2.65 -0.17 -5.66
CA ALA A 84 4.08 -0.32 -5.89
C ALA A 84 4.60 -1.65 -5.33
N LEU A 85 4.20 -2.01 -4.12
CA LEU A 85 4.60 -3.27 -3.49
C LEU A 85 4.04 -4.48 -4.24
N ARG A 86 2.77 -4.44 -4.63
CA ARG A 86 2.15 -5.55 -5.36
C ARG A 86 2.80 -5.76 -6.72
N ARG A 87 3.15 -4.68 -7.42
CA ARG A 87 3.87 -4.78 -8.69
C ARG A 87 5.25 -5.40 -8.52
N ARG A 88 5.98 -5.06 -7.46
CA ARG A 88 7.26 -5.70 -7.16
C ARG A 88 7.10 -7.20 -6.96
N ILE A 89 6.10 -7.61 -6.17
CA ILE A 89 5.83 -9.02 -5.90
C ILE A 89 5.56 -9.77 -7.20
N LEU A 90 4.71 -9.22 -8.07
CA LEU A 90 4.35 -9.88 -9.34
C LEU A 90 5.50 -9.95 -10.34
N ARG A 91 6.51 -9.09 -10.18
CA ARG A 91 7.74 -9.14 -10.98
C ARG A 91 8.78 -10.09 -10.41
N GLY A 92 8.48 -10.77 -9.31
CA GLY A 92 9.40 -11.68 -8.65
C GLY A 92 10.43 -10.99 -7.77
N LEU A 93 10.23 -9.70 -7.47
CA LEU A 93 11.11 -8.94 -6.59
C LEU A 93 10.59 -9.02 -5.14
N PRO A 94 11.48 -8.93 -4.13
CA PRO A 94 11.01 -8.92 -2.75
C PRO A 94 10.23 -7.64 -2.43
N SER A 95 9.13 -7.78 -1.71
CA SER A 95 8.34 -6.64 -1.25
C SER A 95 9.02 -5.90 -0.12
N VAL A 96 9.78 -6.63 0.70
CA VAL A 96 10.47 -6.10 1.89
C VAL A 96 11.91 -6.60 1.87
N SER A 97 12.84 -5.74 2.26
CA SER A 97 14.23 -6.13 2.48
C SER A 97 14.65 -5.78 3.90
N TYR A 98 15.49 -6.62 4.47
CA TYR A 98 16.10 -6.32 5.76
C TYR A 98 17.41 -5.55 5.54
N THR A 99 17.39 -4.30 5.95
CA THR A 99 18.58 -3.44 5.90
C THR A 99 18.68 -2.59 7.14
#